data_455ff82a7809870ce03711577cad4d58
#
_entry.id   455ff82a7809870ce03711577cad4d58
#
_cell.length_a   1.000
_cell.length_b   1.000
_cell.length_c   1.000
_cell.angle_alpha   90.00
_cell.angle_beta   90.00
_cell.angle_gamma   90.00
#
_symmetry.space_group_name_H-M   'P 1'
#
loop_
_entity.id
_entity.type
_entity.pdbx_description
1 polymer ?
#
loop_
_entity_poly.entity_id
_entity_poly.type
_entity_poly.pdbx_seq_one_letter_code
_entity_poly.pdbx_strand_id
1 'polypeptide(L)'
;MKSLTPSDKEFFSRVNQSAFLNPFSEKRHSSDAHAVGKKANNPFLHLGELLNKLDTRLQTISTSSTQSLHSLYTEEDAQLLEVAILFQVLHRHRDGLDAYIRNQVKASDKLLPADCASEIFSELCARGFSVDRAEAFVALIFQMRRAYYFISTGLMGQCDSMRSLREKLWNVIFTSDIKFYVRCFWNRLEDFSTLLLGETGTGKGAAAMALGRSNYIPYKSDLRTFSENFAKSFLSINLSEFSENLIESELFGHRKGAFTGATSDHEGIFSRCSRRGAIFLDEIGDVSEQVQIKLLRVLQERVFFPVGGHERIRFGGRVIAATNQDIEKLRNDGRFRNDFYYRLSSTRIELPSLRMRIAENEDELTLMLTEVVKRMSGEELPELVERIQGVLQRDLPKDYGWPGNVRELEQAVRSVILSGEYIGEKNANNPSVTSGELNRCLSGDMTLTELEKWYCRCLYDKLGTYGAVAAKLGIDWRTVKQKIES
;
A
#
# COMPACT_ATOMS: atom_id res chain seq x y z
N MET A 1 23.34 -3.19 -40.67
CA MET A 1 22.31 -3.11 -39.66
C MET A 1 20.96 -3.05 -40.37
N LYS A 2 19.97 -3.80 -39.87
CA LYS A 2 18.59 -3.75 -40.35
C LYS A 2 17.91 -2.53 -39.76
N SER A 3 16.89 -2.00 -40.43
CA SER A 3 16.01 -0.94 -39.91
C SER A 3 14.59 -1.43 -39.92
N LEU A 4 13.81 -1.02 -38.92
CA LEU A 4 12.37 -1.28 -38.86
C LEU A 4 11.65 -0.51 -39.98
N THR A 5 10.53 -1.06 -40.45
CA THR A 5 9.65 -0.29 -41.38
C THR A 5 9.06 0.93 -40.63
N PRO A 6 8.71 2.01 -41.30
CA PRO A 6 8.09 3.17 -40.66
C PRO A 6 6.85 2.82 -39.84
N SER A 7 6.03 1.88 -40.34
CA SER A 7 4.83 1.38 -39.64
C SER A 7 5.17 0.60 -38.36
N ASP A 8 6.24 -0.20 -38.38
CA ASP A 8 6.67 -0.95 -37.20
C ASP A 8 7.30 -0.01 -36.17
N LYS A 9 8.12 0.94 -36.63
CA LYS A 9 8.73 1.93 -35.77
C LYS A 9 7.68 2.78 -35.03
N GLU A 10 6.65 3.22 -35.72
CA GLU A 10 5.52 3.94 -35.11
C GLU A 10 4.78 3.06 -34.10
N PHE A 11 4.47 1.81 -34.45
CA PHE A 11 3.78 0.89 -33.56
C PHE A 11 4.60 0.58 -32.31
N PHE A 12 5.88 0.20 -32.44
CA PHE A 12 6.73 -0.09 -31.28
C PHE A 12 7.00 1.15 -30.43
N SER A 13 7.03 2.35 -31.01
CA SER A 13 7.11 3.60 -30.24
C SER A 13 5.89 3.79 -29.33
N ARG A 14 4.68 3.50 -29.83
CA ARG A 14 3.44 3.54 -29.02
C ARG A 14 3.45 2.48 -27.92
N VAL A 15 3.89 1.24 -28.22
CA VAL A 15 4.06 0.18 -27.20
C VAL A 15 5.04 0.63 -26.13
N ASN A 16 6.15 1.26 -26.52
CA ASN A 16 7.14 1.80 -25.59
C ASN A 16 6.54 2.85 -24.63
N GLN A 17 5.72 3.76 -25.16
CA GLN A 17 5.03 4.75 -24.34
C GLN A 17 4.13 4.07 -23.30
N SER A 18 3.32 3.08 -23.72
CA SER A 18 2.48 2.32 -22.81
C SER A 18 3.28 1.52 -21.77
N ALA A 19 4.35 0.86 -22.17
CA ALA A 19 5.14 -0.03 -21.30
C ALA A 19 5.72 0.67 -20.05
N PHE A 20 6.03 1.95 -20.17
CA PHE A 20 6.63 2.74 -19.08
C PHE A 20 5.62 3.49 -18.22
N LEU A 21 4.33 3.47 -18.57
CA LEU A 21 3.29 4.11 -17.77
C LEU A 21 2.91 3.26 -16.57
N ASN A 22 2.53 3.95 -15.50
CA ASN A 22 1.98 3.33 -14.30
C ASN A 22 0.71 2.53 -14.66
N PRO A 23 0.64 1.21 -14.37
CA PRO A 23 -0.47 0.35 -14.79
C PRO A 23 -1.82 0.71 -14.13
N PHE A 24 -1.81 1.51 -13.06
CA PHE A 24 -3.00 1.98 -12.37
C PHE A 24 -3.46 3.37 -12.82
N SER A 25 -2.71 4.05 -13.72
CA SER A 25 -3.04 5.38 -14.19
C SER A 25 -4.01 5.39 -15.39
N GLU A 26 -4.85 6.42 -15.47
CA GLU A 26 -5.72 6.63 -16.63
C GLU A 26 -4.92 6.84 -17.94
N LYS A 27 -3.74 7.44 -17.80
CA LYS A 27 -2.83 7.65 -18.95
C LYS A 27 -2.43 6.33 -19.59
N ARG A 28 -2.28 5.25 -18.79
CA ARG A 28 -1.98 3.92 -19.31
C ARG A 28 -3.13 3.39 -20.15
N HIS A 29 -4.36 3.46 -19.66
CA HIS A 29 -5.54 2.99 -20.40
C HIS A 29 -5.74 3.74 -21.72
N SER A 30 -5.55 5.07 -21.70
CA SER A 30 -5.61 5.90 -22.89
C SER A 30 -4.50 5.56 -23.90
N SER A 31 -3.28 5.26 -23.42
CA SER A 31 -2.14 4.89 -24.26
C SER A 31 -2.35 3.52 -24.93
N ASP A 32 -2.84 2.52 -24.19
CA ASP A 32 -3.14 1.18 -24.75
C ASP A 32 -4.21 1.26 -25.84
N ALA A 33 -5.27 2.06 -25.64
CA ALA A 33 -6.30 2.33 -26.64
C ALA A 33 -5.73 2.99 -27.90
N HIS A 34 -4.88 4.01 -27.72
CA HIS A 34 -4.22 4.72 -28.83
C HIS A 34 -3.29 3.79 -29.63
N ALA A 35 -2.57 2.90 -28.97
CA ALA A 35 -1.67 1.93 -29.61
C ALA A 35 -2.42 0.94 -30.52
N VAL A 36 -3.69 0.62 -30.22
CA VAL A 36 -4.54 -0.22 -31.10
C VAL A 36 -5.39 0.59 -32.08
N GLY A 37 -5.34 1.93 -32.06
CA GLY A 37 -6.09 2.81 -32.95
C GLY A 37 -7.57 2.97 -32.57
N LYS A 38 -7.93 2.85 -31.29
CA LYS A 38 -9.30 2.94 -30.78
C LYS A 38 -9.49 4.07 -29.75
N LYS A 39 -10.74 4.46 -29.50
CA LYS A 39 -11.10 5.36 -28.40
C LYS A 39 -11.13 4.58 -27.08
N ALA A 40 -10.78 5.22 -25.97
CA ALA A 40 -10.59 4.61 -24.64
C ALA A 40 -11.92 4.23 -23.94
N ASN A 41 -12.66 3.25 -24.49
CA ASN A 41 -13.96 2.87 -23.94
C ASN A 41 -13.93 1.65 -23.00
N ASN A 42 -12.90 0.78 -23.09
CA ASN A 42 -12.73 -0.38 -22.21
C ASN A 42 -11.24 -0.79 -22.11
N PRO A 43 -10.58 -0.51 -20.98
CA PRO A 43 -9.13 -0.71 -20.85
C PRO A 43 -8.68 -2.17 -20.95
N PHE A 44 -9.48 -3.14 -20.48
CA PHE A 44 -9.08 -4.55 -20.49
C PHE A 44 -9.10 -5.17 -21.90
N LEU A 45 -10.04 -4.75 -22.76
CA LEU A 45 -10.11 -5.22 -24.15
C LEU A 45 -8.94 -4.69 -24.98
N HIS A 46 -8.49 -3.47 -24.71
CA HIS A 46 -7.41 -2.83 -25.48
C HIS A 46 -6.05 -3.48 -25.22
N LEU A 47 -5.76 -3.89 -23.98
CA LEU A 47 -4.52 -4.59 -23.67
C LEU A 47 -4.45 -5.95 -24.40
N GLY A 48 -5.53 -6.74 -24.42
CA GLY A 48 -5.57 -8.00 -25.14
C GLY A 48 -5.33 -7.85 -26.65
N GLU A 49 -5.96 -6.86 -27.28
CA GLU A 49 -5.75 -6.56 -28.71
C GLU A 49 -4.32 -6.04 -28.97
N LEU A 50 -3.77 -5.24 -28.07
CA LEU A 50 -2.40 -4.75 -28.19
C LEU A 50 -1.40 -5.91 -28.16
N LEU A 51 -1.58 -6.85 -27.25
CA LEU A 51 -0.72 -8.05 -27.13
C LEU A 51 -0.81 -8.92 -28.39
N ASN A 52 -2.00 -9.15 -28.93
CA ASN A 52 -2.19 -9.92 -30.17
C ASN A 52 -1.49 -9.27 -31.36
N LYS A 53 -1.63 -7.93 -31.52
CA LYS A 53 -0.92 -7.19 -32.57
C LYS A 53 0.59 -7.22 -32.37
N LEU A 54 1.04 -7.13 -31.13
CA LEU A 54 2.45 -7.18 -30.76
C LEU A 54 3.05 -8.55 -31.10
N ASP A 55 2.35 -9.63 -30.74
CA ASP A 55 2.76 -11.01 -31.05
C ASP A 55 2.94 -11.21 -32.56
N THR A 56 1.94 -10.79 -33.35
CA THR A 56 1.99 -10.91 -34.81
C THR A 56 3.18 -10.19 -35.40
N ARG A 57 3.45 -8.94 -34.96
CA ARG A 57 4.56 -8.15 -35.49
C ARG A 57 5.92 -8.67 -35.04
N LEU A 58 6.06 -9.09 -33.77
CA LEU A 58 7.33 -9.64 -33.28
C LEU A 58 7.68 -10.99 -33.93
N GLN A 59 6.71 -11.77 -34.40
CA GLN A 59 6.96 -13.01 -35.17
C GLN A 59 7.66 -12.75 -36.50
N THR A 60 7.42 -11.58 -37.12
CA THR A 60 8.05 -11.19 -38.39
C THR A 60 9.44 -10.58 -38.20
N ILE A 61 9.81 -10.21 -36.96
CA ILE A 61 11.08 -9.56 -36.65
C ILE A 61 12.18 -10.62 -36.50
N SER A 62 13.27 -10.42 -37.21
CA SER A 62 14.44 -11.29 -37.11
C SER A 62 15.11 -11.12 -35.76
N THR A 63 15.13 -12.19 -34.94
CA THR A 63 15.93 -12.30 -33.71
C THR A 63 16.90 -13.47 -33.84
N SER A 64 17.96 -13.48 -33.07
CA SER A 64 18.97 -14.53 -33.08
C SER A 64 19.46 -14.80 -31.67
N SER A 65 19.66 -16.05 -31.32
CA SER A 65 20.27 -16.45 -30.05
C SER A 65 21.79 -16.16 -29.98
N THR A 66 22.41 -15.95 -31.14
CA THR A 66 23.87 -15.73 -31.24
C THR A 66 24.28 -14.28 -31.46
N GLN A 67 23.33 -13.42 -31.83
CA GLN A 67 23.58 -12.00 -32.13
C GLN A 67 22.62 -11.13 -31.31
N SER A 68 23.16 -10.08 -30.68
CA SER A 68 22.34 -9.14 -29.91
C SER A 68 21.47 -8.30 -30.84
N LEU A 69 20.34 -7.81 -30.33
CA LEU A 69 19.47 -6.86 -31.05
C LEU A 69 20.24 -5.63 -31.51
N HIS A 70 21.14 -5.10 -30.66
CA HIS A 70 22.01 -3.95 -30.97
C HIS A 70 23.06 -4.21 -32.07
N SER A 71 23.38 -5.47 -32.35
CA SER A 71 24.22 -5.81 -33.50
C SER A 71 23.44 -6.01 -34.80
N LEU A 72 22.16 -6.39 -34.69
CA LEU A 72 21.27 -6.63 -35.83
C LEU A 72 20.60 -5.35 -36.34
N TYR A 73 20.20 -4.46 -35.45
CA TYR A 73 19.40 -3.26 -35.72
C TYR A 73 20.16 -1.98 -35.37
N THR A 74 19.63 -0.83 -35.82
CA THR A 74 20.13 0.47 -35.34
C THR A 74 19.87 0.59 -33.83
N GLU A 75 20.63 1.43 -33.13
CA GLU A 75 20.50 1.60 -31.67
C GLU A 75 19.07 1.97 -31.24
N GLU A 76 18.45 2.91 -31.98
CA GLU A 76 17.08 3.34 -31.71
C GLU A 76 16.06 2.19 -31.91
N ASP A 77 16.18 1.45 -33.03
CA ASP A 77 15.26 0.35 -33.33
C ASP A 77 15.47 -0.84 -32.37
N ALA A 78 16.72 -1.10 -31.95
CA ALA A 78 17.04 -2.13 -30.96
C ALA A 78 16.41 -1.83 -29.59
N GLN A 79 16.47 -0.57 -29.15
CA GLN A 79 15.82 -0.14 -27.91
C GLN A 79 14.29 -0.27 -27.95
N LEU A 80 13.66 0.08 -29.07
CA LEU A 80 12.23 -0.10 -29.26
C LEU A 80 11.83 -1.56 -29.21
N LEU A 81 12.57 -2.43 -29.90
CA LEU A 81 12.33 -3.88 -29.90
C LEU A 81 12.55 -4.51 -28.52
N GLU A 82 13.59 -4.10 -27.81
CA GLU A 82 13.88 -4.60 -26.48
C GLU A 82 12.71 -4.38 -25.52
N VAL A 83 12.18 -3.15 -25.45
CA VAL A 83 11.03 -2.83 -24.59
C VAL A 83 9.77 -3.58 -25.04
N ALA A 84 9.54 -3.68 -26.35
CA ALA A 84 8.41 -4.41 -26.90
C ALA A 84 8.45 -5.91 -26.54
N ILE A 85 9.64 -6.53 -26.63
CA ILE A 85 9.85 -7.93 -26.22
C ILE A 85 9.63 -8.10 -24.70
N LEU A 86 10.20 -7.23 -23.88
CA LEU A 86 10.01 -7.29 -22.42
C LEU A 86 8.55 -7.12 -22.02
N PHE A 87 7.83 -6.22 -22.69
CA PHE A 87 6.40 -6.01 -22.48
C PHE A 87 5.59 -7.27 -22.84
N GLN A 88 5.87 -7.89 -23.98
CA GLN A 88 5.24 -9.14 -24.42
C GLN A 88 5.52 -10.26 -23.42
N VAL A 89 6.77 -10.49 -23.04
CA VAL A 89 7.21 -11.54 -22.14
C VAL A 89 6.55 -11.39 -20.75
N LEU A 90 6.51 -10.18 -20.20
CA LEU A 90 5.82 -9.90 -18.93
C LEU A 90 4.36 -10.36 -18.97
N HIS A 91 3.64 -10.01 -20.03
CA HIS A 91 2.21 -10.33 -20.12
C HIS A 91 1.94 -11.79 -20.47
N ARG A 92 2.79 -12.43 -21.27
CA ARG A 92 2.68 -13.86 -21.62
C ARG A 92 2.86 -14.75 -20.40
N HIS A 93 3.82 -14.44 -19.54
CA HIS A 93 4.16 -15.26 -18.37
C HIS A 93 3.46 -14.82 -17.07
N ARG A 94 2.49 -13.88 -17.14
CA ARG A 94 1.85 -13.32 -15.96
C ARG A 94 1.22 -14.37 -15.03
N ASP A 95 0.53 -15.37 -15.61
CA ASP A 95 -0.22 -16.36 -14.82
C ASP A 95 0.74 -17.33 -14.11
N GLY A 96 1.86 -17.69 -14.76
CA GLY A 96 2.94 -18.47 -14.15
C GLY A 96 3.64 -17.73 -13.01
N LEU A 97 3.90 -16.43 -13.21
CA LEU A 97 4.47 -15.57 -12.16
C LEU A 97 3.51 -15.41 -10.98
N ASP A 98 2.20 -15.25 -11.23
CA ASP A 98 1.19 -15.16 -10.17
C ASP A 98 1.08 -16.47 -9.37
N ALA A 99 1.11 -17.60 -10.06
CA ALA A 99 1.13 -18.91 -9.41
C ALA A 99 2.38 -19.07 -8.53
N TYR A 100 3.54 -18.68 -9.03
CA TYR A 100 4.79 -18.69 -8.26
C TYR A 100 4.69 -17.77 -7.02
N ILE A 101 4.16 -16.53 -7.16
CA ILE A 101 3.97 -15.60 -6.05
C ILE A 101 3.06 -16.22 -4.98
N ARG A 102 1.91 -16.77 -5.36
CA ARG A 102 0.97 -17.43 -4.43
C ARG A 102 1.61 -18.61 -3.70
N ASN A 103 2.32 -19.45 -4.43
CA ASN A 103 2.98 -20.63 -3.86
C ASN A 103 4.12 -20.25 -2.92
N GLN A 104 4.92 -19.23 -3.26
CA GLN A 104 6.00 -18.76 -2.41
C GLN A 104 5.46 -18.13 -1.10
N VAL A 105 4.33 -17.39 -1.16
CA VAL A 105 3.66 -16.88 0.05
C VAL A 105 3.18 -18.03 0.95
N LYS A 106 2.61 -19.10 0.37
CA LYS A 106 2.17 -20.29 1.13
C LYS A 106 3.34 -21.08 1.72
N ALA A 107 4.45 -21.16 0.99
CA ALA A 107 5.65 -21.89 1.44
C ALA A 107 6.41 -21.16 2.54
N SER A 108 6.08 -19.89 2.80
CA SER A 108 6.63 -19.05 3.87
C SER A 108 8.16 -19.03 3.92
N ASP A 109 8.78 -19.98 4.62
CA ASP A 109 10.22 -20.00 4.89
C ASP A 109 11.08 -20.63 3.80
N LYS A 110 10.50 -21.51 3.00
CA LYS A 110 11.23 -22.25 1.96
C LYS A 110 11.28 -21.44 0.66
N LEU A 111 12.47 -21.21 0.13
CA LEU A 111 12.64 -20.67 -1.22
C LEU A 111 12.31 -21.76 -2.25
N LEU A 112 11.33 -21.48 -3.10
CA LEU A 112 10.89 -22.41 -4.14
C LEU A 112 11.70 -22.24 -5.43
N PRO A 113 11.87 -23.30 -6.24
CA PRO A 113 12.36 -23.19 -7.62
C PRO A 113 11.44 -22.28 -8.44
N ALA A 114 12.01 -21.45 -9.32
CA ALA A 114 11.30 -20.49 -10.13
C ALA A 114 11.27 -20.91 -11.61
N ASP A 115 10.56 -22.00 -11.92
CA ASP A 115 10.51 -22.57 -13.27
C ASP A 115 9.99 -21.57 -14.30
N CYS A 116 8.95 -20.79 -13.97
CA CYS A 116 8.43 -19.74 -14.83
C CYS A 116 9.48 -18.64 -15.13
N ALA A 117 10.34 -18.32 -14.17
CA ALA A 117 11.45 -17.37 -14.37
C ALA A 117 12.54 -17.98 -15.27
N SER A 118 12.78 -19.29 -15.17
CA SER A 118 13.71 -20.02 -16.05
C SER A 118 13.21 -20.06 -17.50
N GLU A 119 11.91 -20.18 -17.72
CA GLU A 119 11.29 -20.09 -19.05
C GLU A 119 11.48 -18.68 -19.64
N ILE A 120 11.19 -17.64 -18.86
CA ILE A 120 11.41 -16.24 -19.26
C ILE A 120 12.89 -16.01 -19.63
N PHE A 121 13.81 -16.48 -18.78
CA PHE A 121 15.26 -16.37 -19.02
C PHE A 121 15.64 -17.02 -20.34
N SER A 122 15.20 -18.25 -20.60
CA SER A 122 15.48 -18.98 -21.82
C SER A 122 14.90 -18.28 -23.06
N GLU A 123 13.69 -17.74 -22.96
CA GLU A 123 13.07 -16.98 -24.06
C GLU A 123 13.86 -15.69 -24.37
N LEU A 124 14.33 -14.95 -23.36
CA LEU A 124 15.13 -13.75 -23.57
C LEU A 124 16.49 -14.09 -24.21
N CYS A 125 17.18 -15.12 -23.75
CA CYS A 125 18.42 -15.58 -24.37
C CYS A 125 18.23 -16.02 -25.83
N ALA A 126 17.14 -16.71 -26.15
CA ALA A 126 16.79 -17.10 -27.51
C ALA A 126 16.54 -15.88 -28.44
N ARG A 127 16.19 -14.74 -27.86
CA ARG A 127 15.98 -13.47 -28.59
C ARG A 127 17.22 -12.57 -28.66
N GLY A 128 18.39 -13.06 -28.19
CA GLY A 128 19.67 -12.36 -28.33
C GLY A 128 20.02 -11.45 -27.14
N PHE A 129 19.38 -11.62 -25.99
CA PHE A 129 19.84 -10.96 -24.75
C PHE A 129 21.02 -11.73 -24.17
N SER A 130 22.04 -11.01 -23.69
CA SER A 130 23.13 -11.64 -22.93
C SER A 130 22.62 -12.20 -21.60
N VAL A 131 23.34 -13.17 -21.04
CA VAL A 131 22.98 -13.82 -19.76
C VAL A 131 22.76 -12.78 -18.66
N ASP A 132 23.69 -11.84 -18.46
CA ASP A 132 23.57 -10.81 -17.42
C ASP A 132 22.35 -9.91 -17.60
N ARG A 133 22.05 -9.53 -18.85
CA ARG A 133 20.86 -8.72 -19.16
C ARG A 133 19.58 -9.51 -18.98
N ALA A 134 19.55 -10.76 -19.41
CA ALA A 134 18.40 -11.64 -19.25
C ALA A 134 18.09 -11.88 -17.75
N GLU A 135 19.09 -12.14 -16.91
CA GLU A 135 18.92 -12.24 -15.46
C GLU A 135 18.35 -10.94 -14.85
N ALA A 136 18.91 -9.79 -15.22
CA ALA A 136 18.44 -8.50 -14.74
C ALA A 136 16.98 -8.22 -15.15
N PHE A 137 16.61 -8.56 -16.40
CA PHE A 137 15.22 -8.38 -16.87
C PHE A 137 14.23 -9.37 -16.25
N VAL A 138 14.62 -10.64 -16.04
CA VAL A 138 13.81 -11.59 -15.27
C VAL A 138 13.53 -11.05 -13.88
N ALA A 139 14.53 -10.53 -13.19
CA ALA A 139 14.38 -9.95 -11.86
C ALA A 139 13.46 -8.70 -11.88
N LEU A 140 13.58 -7.82 -12.88
CA LEU A 140 12.72 -6.65 -13.06
C LEU A 140 11.26 -7.04 -13.38
N ILE A 141 11.05 -7.96 -14.32
CA ILE A 141 9.74 -8.51 -14.69
C ILE A 141 9.04 -9.09 -13.45
N PHE A 142 9.77 -9.89 -12.67
CA PHE A 142 9.26 -10.46 -11.44
C PHE A 142 8.93 -9.40 -10.38
N GLN A 143 9.77 -8.39 -10.24
CA GLN A 143 9.52 -7.26 -9.33
C GLN A 143 8.24 -6.51 -9.73
N MET A 144 8.10 -6.16 -11.01
CA MET A 144 6.91 -5.47 -11.54
C MET A 144 5.64 -6.30 -11.32
N ARG A 145 5.73 -7.62 -11.58
CA ARG A 145 4.57 -8.51 -11.38
C ARG A 145 4.19 -8.65 -9.92
N ARG A 146 5.15 -8.78 -8.99
CA ARG A 146 4.89 -8.79 -7.54
C ARG A 146 4.25 -7.50 -7.06
N ALA A 147 4.78 -6.35 -7.47
CA ALA A 147 4.22 -5.06 -7.11
C ALA A 147 2.77 -4.93 -7.58
N TYR A 148 2.51 -5.26 -8.86
CA TYR A 148 1.15 -5.25 -9.38
C TYR A 148 0.23 -6.21 -8.61
N TYR A 149 0.70 -7.44 -8.36
CA TYR A 149 -0.06 -8.46 -7.64
C TYR A 149 -0.46 -7.98 -6.24
N PHE A 150 0.50 -7.54 -5.41
CA PHE A 150 0.20 -7.14 -4.04
C PHE A 150 -0.60 -5.84 -3.95
N ILE A 151 -0.39 -4.88 -4.86
CA ILE A 151 -1.18 -3.65 -4.90
C ILE A 151 -2.62 -3.96 -5.33
N SER A 152 -2.82 -4.78 -6.37
CA SER A 152 -4.17 -5.07 -6.90
C SER A 152 -4.97 -5.99 -6.01
N THR A 153 -4.34 -7.01 -5.39
CA THR A 153 -5.04 -8.01 -4.56
C THR A 153 -5.13 -7.64 -3.08
N GLY A 154 -4.19 -6.83 -2.59
CA GLY A 154 -4.12 -6.44 -1.18
C GLY A 154 -5.04 -5.29 -0.79
N LEU A 155 -5.41 -4.44 -1.75
CA LEU A 155 -6.20 -3.23 -1.53
C LEU A 155 -7.55 -3.35 -2.23
N MET A 156 -8.60 -3.57 -1.44
CA MET A 156 -9.98 -3.68 -1.94
C MET A 156 -10.53 -2.32 -2.36
N GLY A 157 -11.51 -2.35 -3.31
CA GLY A 157 -12.27 -1.19 -3.78
C GLY A 157 -11.80 -0.64 -5.12
N GLN A 158 -12.69 0.14 -5.77
CA GLN A 158 -12.49 0.65 -7.13
C GLN A 158 -12.72 2.15 -7.28
N CYS A 159 -13.08 2.86 -6.21
CA CYS A 159 -13.27 4.31 -6.23
C CYS A 159 -11.99 5.08 -6.61
N ASP A 160 -12.13 6.36 -6.93
CA ASP A 160 -11.05 7.20 -7.44
C ASP A 160 -9.90 7.37 -6.45
N SER A 161 -10.21 7.52 -5.16
CA SER A 161 -9.19 7.59 -4.11
C SER A 161 -8.38 6.29 -4.00
N MET A 162 -9.00 5.11 -4.19
CA MET A 162 -8.30 3.82 -4.21
C MET A 162 -7.45 3.64 -5.47
N ARG A 163 -7.90 4.14 -6.63
CA ARG A 163 -7.07 4.18 -7.83
C ARG A 163 -5.84 5.06 -7.62
N SER A 164 -6.04 6.27 -7.11
CA SER A 164 -4.94 7.19 -6.76
C SER A 164 -3.96 6.59 -5.74
N LEU A 165 -4.47 5.87 -4.73
CA LEU A 165 -3.63 5.16 -3.77
C LEU A 165 -2.73 4.11 -4.44
N ARG A 166 -3.30 3.26 -5.32
CA ARG A 166 -2.53 2.25 -6.07
C ARG A 166 -1.47 2.90 -6.96
N GLU A 167 -1.82 4.01 -7.62
CA GLU A 167 -0.88 4.77 -8.44
C GLU A 167 0.28 5.32 -7.61
N LYS A 168 0.00 5.90 -6.44
CA LYS A 168 1.03 6.39 -5.50
C LYS A 168 1.93 5.26 -5.00
N LEU A 169 1.38 4.11 -4.63
CA LEU A 169 2.16 2.94 -4.18
C LEU A 169 3.09 2.43 -5.29
N TRP A 170 2.61 2.35 -6.52
CA TRP A 170 3.44 1.99 -7.68
C TRP A 170 4.60 2.97 -7.87
N ASN A 171 4.32 4.28 -7.82
CA ASN A 171 5.35 5.32 -7.96
C ASN A 171 6.38 5.29 -6.83
N VAL A 172 6.01 4.84 -5.64
CA VAL A 172 6.94 4.65 -4.51
C VAL A 172 7.86 3.45 -4.71
N ILE A 173 7.45 2.45 -5.50
CA ILE A 173 8.27 1.28 -5.84
C ILE A 173 9.17 1.57 -7.05
N PHE A 174 8.64 2.21 -8.10
CA PHE A 174 9.32 2.36 -9.40
C PHE A 174 9.67 3.80 -9.77
N THR A 175 9.51 4.74 -8.84
CA THR A 175 9.55 6.19 -9.10
C THR A 175 8.44 6.65 -10.08
N SER A 176 8.34 7.95 -10.33
CA SER A 176 7.39 8.50 -11.33
C SER A 176 7.80 8.19 -12.76
N ASP A 177 9.05 7.79 -12.98
CA ASP A 177 9.60 7.38 -14.27
C ASP A 177 10.41 6.08 -14.10
N ILE A 178 9.85 4.99 -14.60
CA ILE A 178 10.46 3.65 -14.49
C ILE A 178 11.80 3.56 -15.24
N LYS A 179 12.06 4.40 -16.24
CA LYS A 179 13.35 4.48 -16.94
C LYS A 179 14.45 4.97 -15.98
N PHE A 180 14.15 5.98 -15.16
CA PHE A 180 15.04 6.42 -14.10
C PHE A 180 15.24 5.37 -13.04
N TYR A 181 14.18 4.66 -12.66
CA TYR A 181 14.26 3.56 -11.73
C TYR A 181 15.26 2.49 -12.21
N VAL A 182 15.08 1.97 -13.41
CA VAL A 182 15.93 0.93 -14.00
C VAL A 182 17.38 1.41 -14.13
N ARG A 183 17.61 2.68 -14.50
CA ARG A 183 18.96 3.22 -14.70
C ARG A 183 19.69 3.52 -13.40
N CYS A 184 19.01 4.01 -12.35
CA CYS A 184 19.68 4.65 -11.21
C CYS A 184 19.26 4.12 -9.84
N PHE A 185 18.03 3.59 -9.66
CA PHE A 185 17.44 3.43 -8.34
C PHE A 185 17.07 1.99 -7.94
N TRP A 186 17.17 1.01 -8.85
CA TRP A 186 16.74 -0.38 -8.60
C TRP A 186 17.38 -1.02 -7.34
N ASN A 187 18.56 -0.56 -6.92
CA ASN A 187 19.29 -1.05 -5.75
C ASN A 187 19.51 0.01 -4.66
N ARG A 188 18.79 1.13 -4.69
CA ARG A 188 18.97 2.26 -3.76
C ARG A 188 17.67 2.71 -3.08
N LEU A 189 16.64 1.89 -3.10
CA LEU A 189 15.35 2.22 -2.47
C LEU A 189 15.38 2.19 -0.94
N GLU A 190 16.45 1.67 -0.35
CA GLU A 190 16.66 1.73 1.10
C GLU A 190 16.65 3.16 1.65
N ASP A 191 17.07 4.15 0.85
CA ASP A 191 17.11 5.56 1.27
C ASP A 191 15.74 6.26 1.32
N PHE A 192 14.71 5.64 0.72
CA PHE A 192 13.36 6.20 0.62
C PHE A 192 12.42 5.55 1.62
N SER A 193 12.39 6.10 2.84
CA SER A 193 11.38 5.71 3.83
C SER A 193 9.99 6.18 3.43
N THR A 194 8.97 5.44 3.84
CA THR A 194 7.57 5.75 3.50
C THR A 194 6.73 5.80 4.77
N LEU A 195 5.97 6.89 4.95
CA LEU A 195 5.03 7.07 6.03
C LEU A 195 3.59 6.89 5.52
N LEU A 196 2.89 5.90 6.05
CA LEU A 196 1.50 5.59 5.76
C LEU A 196 0.61 6.18 6.85
N LEU A 197 -0.32 7.05 6.48
CA LEU A 197 -1.25 7.70 7.39
C LEU A 197 -2.68 7.25 7.08
N GLY A 198 -3.49 7.16 8.08
CA GLY A 198 -4.91 6.83 7.93
C GLY A 198 -5.50 6.20 9.18
N GLU A 199 -6.80 6.23 9.27
CA GLU A 199 -7.54 5.68 10.39
C GLU A 199 -7.28 4.17 10.57
N THR A 200 -7.60 3.67 11.75
CA THR A 200 -7.54 2.22 12.01
C THR A 200 -8.42 1.46 11.03
N GLY A 201 -7.94 0.34 10.50
CA GLY A 201 -8.71 -0.50 9.57
C GLY A 201 -8.77 -0.03 8.12
N THR A 202 -8.07 1.03 7.71
CA THR A 202 -8.04 1.51 6.30
C THR A 202 -7.18 0.69 5.36
N GLY A 203 -6.36 -0.25 5.89
CA GLY A 203 -5.50 -1.11 5.07
C GLY A 203 -4.01 -0.71 5.03
N LYS A 204 -3.52 0.08 6.02
CA LYS A 204 -2.09 0.47 6.14
C LYS A 204 -1.15 -0.72 6.06
N GLY A 205 -1.45 -1.82 6.77
CA GLY A 205 -0.64 -3.04 6.74
C GLY A 205 -0.59 -3.69 5.34
N ALA A 206 -1.71 -3.69 4.59
CA ALA A 206 -1.76 -4.22 3.22
C ALA A 206 -0.92 -3.35 2.26
N ALA A 207 -0.99 -2.03 2.39
CA ALA A 207 -0.16 -1.09 1.63
C ALA A 207 1.33 -1.28 1.97
N ALA A 208 1.69 -1.42 3.24
CA ALA A 208 3.05 -1.69 3.69
C ALA A 208 3.58 -3.02 3.13
N MET A 209 2.76 -4.07 3.14
CA MET A 209 3.10 -5.37 2.57
C MET A 209 3.34 -5.28 1.05
N ALA A 210 2.50 -4.54 0.34
CA ALA A 210 2.66 -4.32 -1.10
C ALA A 210 4.00 -3.63 -1.42
N LEU A 211 4.37 -2.61 -0.64
CA LEU A 211 5.67 -1.94 -0.77
C LEU A 211 6.83 -2.86 -0.39
N GLY A 212 6.77 -3.49 0.78
CA GLY A 212 7.88 -4.25 1.35
C GLY A 212 8.20 -5.56 0.61
N ARG A 213 7.18 -6.21 0.03
CA ARG A 213 7.37 -7.42 -0.78
C ARG A 213 7.73 -7.15 -2.24
N SER A 214 7.88 -5.89 -2.63
CA SER A 214 8.13 -5.49 -4.03
C SER A 214 9.54 -4.96 -4.27
N ASN A 215 10.49 -5.20 -3.38
CA ASN A 215 11.89 -4.84 -3.58
C ASN A 215 12.52 -5.69 -4.69
N TYR A 216 13.57 -5.14 -5.34
CA TYR A 216 14.32 -5.85 -6.37
C TYR A 216 15.08 -7.05 -5.76
N ILE A 217 14.90 -8.23 -6.36
CA ILE A 217 15.58 -9.47 -5.97
C ILE A 217 16.22 -10.09 -7.22
N PRO A 218 17.56 -10.24 -7.28
CA PRO A 218 18.23 -10.84 -8.42
C PRO A 218 17.76 -12.26 -8.71
N TYR A 219 17.60 -12.56 -9.98
CA TYR A 219 17.47 -13.94 -10.47
C TYR A 219 18.85 -14.55 -10.68
N LYS A 220 18.98 -15.84 -10.43
CA LYS A 220 20.18 -16.65 -10.61
C LYS A 220 19.89 -17.80 -11.56
N SER A 221 20.35 -17.68 -12.79
CA SER A 221 20.07 -18.67 -13.84
C SER A 221 20.73 -20.03 -13.59
N ASP A 222 21.90 -20.05 -12.95
CA ASP A 222 22.64 -21.23 -12.52
C ASP A 222 21.88 -22.04 -11.46
N LEU A 223 21.17 -21.37 -10.56
CA LEU A 223 20.37 -21.97 -9.50
C LEU A 223 18.87 -22.10 -9.85
N ARG A 224 18.43 -21.53 -10.97
CA ARG A 224 17.03 -21.44 -11.40
C ARG A 224 16.09 -20.89 -10.33
N THR A 225 16.56 -19.90 -9.56
CA THR A 225 15.79 -19.30 -8.47
C THR A 225 16.17 -17.85 -8.26
N PHE A 226 15.42 -17.17 -7.41
CA PHE A 226 15.78 -15.83 -6.94
C PHE A 226 16.74 -15.90 -5.76
N SER A 227 17.54 -14.85 -5.57
CA SER A 227 18.57 -14.83 -4.51
C SER A 227 18.00 -14.78 -3.10
N GLU A 228 16.76 -14.37 -2.94
CA GLU A 228 16.08 -14.23 -1.64
C GLU A 228 14.59 -14.56 -1.76
N ASN A 229 14.00 -14.98 -0.63
CA ASN A 229 12.57 -15.19 -0.51
C ASN A 229 11.86 -13.87 -0.14
N PHE A 230 11.09 -13.30 -1.06
CA PHE A 230 10.37 -12.03 -0.84
C PHE A 230 9.33 -12.10 0.29
N ALA A 231 8.78 -13.27 0.58
CA ALA A 231 7.80 -13.42 1.67
C ALA A 231 8.48 -13.27 3.03
N LYS A 232 9.75 -13.69 3.14
CA LYS A 232 10.57 -13.62 4.36
C LYS A 232 11.30 -12.28 4.51
N SER A 233 11.49 -11.55 3.41
CA SER A 233 12.19 -10.26 3.41
C SER A 233 11.35 -9.09 3.94
N PHE A 234 10.04 -9.28 4.16
CA PHE A 234 9.16 -8.30 4.77
C PHE A 234 8.89 -8.65 6.22
N LEU A 235 9.42 -7.84 7.11
CA LEU A 235 9.28 -7.99 8.57
C LEU A 235 8.36 -6.89 9.09
N SER A 236 7.39 -7.24 9.93
CA SER A 236 6.48 -6.28 10.55
C SER A 236 6.54 -6.36 12.06
N ILE A 237 6.43 -5.21 12.70
CA ILE A 237 6.32 -5.06 14.14
C ILE A 237 5.29 -3.98 14.46
N ASN A 238 4.38 -4.28 15.37
CA ASN A 238 3.46 -3.29 15.92
C ASN A 238 4.07 -2.76 17.23
N LEU A 239 4.42 -1.48 17.22
CA LEU A 239 5.15 -0.86 18.32
C LEU A 239 4.29 -0.65 19.56
N SER A 240 2.96 -0.58 19.42
CA SER A 240 2.04 -0.44 20.56
C SER A 240 1.85 -1.73 21.36
N GLU A 241 2.32 -2.89 20.86
CA GLU A 241 2.22 -4.17 21.57
C GLU A 241 3.28 -4.35 22.67
N PHE A 242 4.30 -3.50 22.69
CA PHE A 242 5.45 -3.63 23.58
C PHE A 242 5.52 -2.48 24.60
N SER A 243 5.96 -2.78 25.81
CA SER A 243 6.37 -1.74 26.75
C SER A 243 7.63 -1.02 26.24
N GLU A 244 7.83 0.24 26.67
CA GLU A 244 8.92 1.08 26.19
C GLU A 244 10.31 0.40 26.29
N ASN A 245 10.59 -0.29 27.39
CA ASN A 245 11.85 -1.00 27.60
C ASN A 245 12.04 -2.20 26.65
N LEU A 246 10.95 -2.82 26.20
CA LEU A 246 10.98 -3.97 25.30
C LEU A 246 11.07 -3.54 23.83
N ILE A 247 10.48 -2.38 23.46
CA ILE A 247 10.55 -1.87 22.07
C ILE A 247 11.99 -1.77 21.60
N GLU A 248 12.90 -1.24 22.41
CA GLU A 248 14.31 -1.12 22.02
C GLU A 248 14.96 -2.47 21.78
N SER A 249 14.68 -3.45 22.64
CA SER A 249 15.17 -4.82 22.50
C SER A 249 14.63 -5.50 21.24
N GLU A 250 13.33 -5.34 20.95
CA GLU A 250 12.71 -5.91 19.74
C GLU A 250 13.22 -5.24 18.45
N LEU A 251 13.47 -3.94 18.49
CA LEU A 251 13.99 -3.21 17.34
C LEU A 251 15.48 -3.52 17.10
N PHE A 252 16.32 -3.30 18.09
CA PHE A 252 17.78 -3.27 17.93
C PHE A 252 18.47 -4.54 18.44
N GLY A 253 17.76 -5.40 19.19
CA GLY A 253 18.34 -6.52 19.89
C GLY A 253 19.03 -6.12 21.21
N HIS A 254 19.47 -7.11 21.98
CA HIS A 254 20.21 -6.88 23.19
C HIS A 254 21.30 -7.95 23.41
N ARG A 255 22.33 -7.57 24.17
CA ARG A 255 23.35 -8.51 24.66
C ARG A 255 22.93 -9.04 26.03
N LYS A 256 23.36 -10.25 26.35
CA LYS A 256 23.19 -10.88 27.66
C LYS A 256 23.67 -9.91 28.75
N GLY A 257 22.81 -9.71 29.77
CA GLY A 257 23.08 -8.80 30.90
C GLY A 257 22.82 -7.31 30.62
N ALA A 258 22.23 -6.93 29.46
CA ALA A 258 21.94 -5.54 29.12
C ALA A 258 20.91 -4.89 30.03
N PHE A 259 19.99 -5.69 30.60
CA PHE A 259 18.98 -5.28 31.59
C PHE A 259 18.55 -6.47 32.46
N THR A 260 17.82 -6.20 33.53
CA THR A 260 17.29 -7.26 34.42
C THR A 260 16.37 -8.19 33.62
N GLY A 261 16.76 -9.47 33.48
CA GLY A 261 16.05 -10.47 32.69
C GLY A 261 16.66 -10.77 31.32
N ALA A 262 17.68 -10.06 30.89
CA ALA A 262 18.43 -10.36 29.65
C ALA A 262 19.37 -11.59 29.87
N THR A 263 18.80 -12.79 29.83
CA THR A 263 19.52 -14.05 30.11
C THR A 263 20.35 -14.57 28.94
N SER A 264 20.03 -14.13 27.71
CA SER A 264 20.70 -14.51 26.45
C SER A 264 20.79 -13.30 25.51
N ASP A 265 21.59 -13.40 24.46
CA ASP A 265 21.56 -12.45 23.36
C ASP A 265 20.25 -12.58 22.58
N HIS A 266 19.72 -11.44 22.11
CA HIS A 266 18.52 -11.38 21.27
C HIS A 266 18.79 -10.55 20.00
N GLU A 267 18.39 -11.09 18.85
CA GLU A 267 18.48 -10.39 17.57
C GLU A 267 17.21 -9.58 17.30
N GLY A 268 17.34 -8.25 17.28
CA GLY A 268 16.26 -7.34 16.93
C GLY A 268 15.87 -7.40 15.45
N ILE A 269 14.72 -6.80 15.13
CA ILE A 269 14.17 -6.81 13.77
C ILE A 269 15.11 -6.18 12.73
N PHE A 270 15.89 -5.14 13.12
CA PHE A 270 16.87 -4.51 12.25
C PHE A 270 18.03 -5.45 11.86
N SER A 271 18.44 -6.34 12.77
CA SER A 271 19.48 -7.37 12.49
C SER A 271 18.97 -8.47 11.56
N ARG A 272 17.70 -8.87 11.74
CA ARG A 272 17.05 -9.94 10.96
C ARG A 272 16.68 -9.52 9.54
N CYS A 273 16.59 -8.22 9.28
CA CYS A 273 16.20 -7.70 7.98
C CYS A 273 17.33 -7.85 6.96
N SER A 274 17.04 -8.52 5.84
CA SER A 274 18.02 -8.62 4.75
C SER A 274 18.26 -7.25 4.10
N ARG A 275 19.37 -7.11 3.40
CA ARG A 275 19.72 -5.88 2.67
C ARG A 275 18.67 -5.49 1.61
N ARG A 276 17.94 -6.46 1.08
CA ARG A 276 16.86 -6.25 0.11
C ARG A 276 15.47 -6.35 0.74
N GLY A 277 15.43 -6.47 2.06
CA GLY A 277 14.20 -6.56 2.83
C GLY A 277 13.58 -5.20 3.13
N ALA A 278 12.45 -5.25 3.81
CA ALA A 278 11.77 -4.09 4.36
C ALA A 278 11.27 -4.37 5.77
N ILE A 279 11.33 -3.36 6.61
CA ILE A 279 10.75 -3.38 7.95
C ILE A 279 9.52 -2.47 7.94
N PHE A 280 8.41 -3.00 8.43
CA PHE A 280 7.19 -2.25 8.67
C PHE A 280 7.06 -1.97 10.17
N LEU A 281 7.07 -0.69 10.53
CA LEU A 281 6.89 -0.16 11.88
C LEU A 281 5.45 0.35 11.98
N ASP A 282 4.55 -0.45 12.55
CA ASP A 282 3.16 -0.02 12.75
C ASP A 282 3.04 0.76 14.05
N GLU A 283 2.12 1.71 14.08
CA GLU A 283 1.81 2.64 15.17
C GLU A 283 3.06 3.43 15.64
N ILE A 284 3.81 4.00 14.66
CA ILE A 284 5.03 4.78 14.93
C ILE A 284 4.75 6.08 15.74
N GLY A 285 3.50 6.51 15.82
CA GLY A 285 3.09 7.66 16.64
C GLY A 285 3.14 7.40 18.14
N ASP A 286 3.21 6.13 18.56
CA ASP A 286 3.19 5.73 19.98
C ASP A 286 4.57 5.65 20.63
N VAL A 287 5.66 5.76 19.84
CA VAL A 287 7.02 5.58 20.38
C VAL A 287 7.52 6.82 21.14
N SER A 288 8.25 6.57 22.22
CA SER A 288 8.88 7.62 23.01
C SER A 288 9.95 8.40 22.25
N GLU A 289 10.29 9.59 22.72
CA GLU A 289 11.34 10.42 22.13
C GLU A 289 12.69 9.68 22.06
N GLN A 290 13.01 8.85 23.04
CA GLN A 290 14.26 8.08 23.08
C GLN A 290 14.33 7.08 21.93
N VAL A 291 13.24 6.36 21.66
CA VAL A 291 13.14 5.43 20.52
C VAL A 291 13.21 6.19 19.20
N GLN A 292 12.55 7.36 19.08
CA GLN A 292 12.63 8.22 17.90
C GLN A 292 14.08 8.62 17.58
N ILE A 293 14.89 9.00 18.59
CA ILE A 293 16.30 9.37 18.42
C ILE A 293 17.12 8.18 17.87
N LYS A 294 16.91 6.97 18.40
CA LYS A 294 17.61 5.78 17.94
C LYS A 294 17.20 5.40 16.52
N LEU A 295 15.90 5.45 16.21
CA LEU A 295 15.39 5.21 14.85
C LEU A 295 15.89 6.27 13.86
N LEU A 296 15.95 7.54 14.26
CA LEU A 296 16.53 8.61 13.43
C LEU A 296 17.97 8.28 13.02
N ARG A 297 18.78 7.80 13.97
CA ARG A 297 20.15 7.40 13.68
C ARG A 297 20.21 6.26 12.66
N VAL A 298 19.34 5.25 12.77
CA VAL A 298 19.25 4.16 11.78
C VAL A 298 18.89 4.70 10.41
N LEU A 299 17.94 5.62 10.33
CA LEU A 299 17.52 6.22 9.06
C LEU A 299 18.60 7.12 8.42
N GLN A 300 19.41 7.80 9.21
CA GLN A 300 20.45 8.73 8.73
C GLN A 300 21.76 8.03 8.43
N GLU A 301 22.28 7.27 9.41
CA GLU A 301 23.61 6.66 9.35
C GLU A 301 23.61 5.22 8.83
N ARG A 302 22.42 4.62 8.72
CA ARG A 302 22.25 3.20 8.33
C ARG A 302 22.99 2.24 9.27
N VAL A 303 23.08 2.61 10.54
CA VAL A 303 23.69 1.77 11.58
C VAL A 303 22.92 1.87 12.88
N PHE A 304 23.03 0.81 13.68
CA PHE A 304 22.49 0.74 15.03
C PHE A 304 23.41 -0.07 15.94
N PHE A 305 23.09 -0.06 17.24
CA PHE A 305 23.79 -0.80 18.28
C PHE A 305 22.78 -1.61 19.07
N PRO A 306 23.03 -2.88 19.35
CA PRO A 306 22.22 -3.64 20.31
C PRO A 306 22.25 -2.99 21.70
N VAL A 307 21.17 -3.15 22.46
CA VAL A 307 21.11 -2.66 23.85
C VAL A 307 22.20 -3.37 24.68
N GLY A 308 23.02 -2.60 25.39
CA GLY A 308 24.18 -3.14 26.13
C GLY A 308 25.35 -3.58 25.26
N GLY A 309 25.31 -3.35 23.96
CA GLY A 309 26.40 -3.67 23.02
C GLY A 309 27.03 -2.43 22.43
N HIS A 310 28.31 -2.55 22.00
CA HIS A 310 29.05 -1.50 21.32
C HIS A 310 29.38 -1.81 19.85
N GLU A 311 28.93 -2.97 19.38
CA GLU A 311 29.10 -3.38 18.00
C GLU A 311 28.24 -2.56 17.06
N ARG A 312 28.86 -1.98 16.02
CA ARG A 312 28.17 -1.21 14.99
C ARG A 312 27.63 -2.13 13.91
N ILE A 313 26.31 -2.29 13.85
CA ILE A 313 25.63 -3.14 12.88
C ILE A 313 25.06 -2.28 11.76
N ARG A 314 25.32 -2.63 10.50
CA ARG A 314 24.79 -1.92 9.33
C ARG A 314 23.40 -2.42 8.97
N PHE A 315 22.47 -1.49 8.77
CA PHE A 315 21.14 -1.75 8.24
C PHE A 315 21.06 -1.39 6.75
N GLY A 316 20.66 -2.33 5.91
CA GLY A 316 20.55 -2.13 4.45
C GLY A 316 19.12 -2.20 3.91
N GLY A 317 18.13 -2.48 4.77
CA GLY A 317 16.74 -2.62 4.36
C GLY A 317 16.01 -1.28 4.20
N ARG A 318 14.78 -1.37 3.69
CA ARG A 318 13.85 -0.24 3.59
C ARG A 318 12.99 -0.12 4.84
N VAL A 319 12.69 1.11 5.27
CA VAL A 319 11.76 1.36 6.38
C VAL A 319 10.42 1.88 5.84
N ILE A 320 9.34 1.26 6.28
CA ILE A 320 7.96 1.67 6.03
C ILE A 320 7.33 1.85 7.42
N ALA A 321 6.77 3.00 7.70
CA ALA A 321 6.12 3.28 8.97
C ALA A 321 4.65 3.62 8.77
N ALA A 322 3.82 3.34 9.77
CA ALA A 322 2.41 3.72 9.74
C ALA A 322 1.93 4.23 11.09
N THR A 323 0.91 5.06 11.07
CA THR A 323 0.17 5.48 12.27
C THR A 323 -1.25 5.90 11.92
N ASN A 324 -2.14 5.76 12.89
CA ASN A 324 -3.50 6.31 12.85
C ASN A 324 -3.59 7.67 13.56
N GLN A 325 -2.54 8.11 14.25
CA GLN A 325 -2.51 9.37 14.96
C GLN A 325 -2.29 10.56 14.02
N ASP A 326 -2.80 11.72 14.44
CA ASP A 326 -2.51 13.00 13.79
C ASP A 326 -1.06 13.42 14.06
N ILE A 327 -0.18 13.14 13.11
CA ILE A 327 1.25 13.45 13.21
C ILE A 327 1.50 14.96 13.34
N GLU A 328 0.69 15.81 12.71
CA GLU A 328 0.88 17.26 12.81
C GLU A 328 0.59 17.73 14.23
N LYS A 329 -0.45 17.19 14.86
CA LYS A 329 -0.75 17.46 16.26
C LYS A 329 0.36 16.95 17.18
N LEU A 330 0.86 15.72 16.98
CA LEU A 330 1.96 15.18 17.78
C LEU A 330 3.24 16.02 17.68
N ARG A 331 3.53 16.58 16.49
CA ARG A 331 4.67 17.48 16.25
C ARG A 331 4.49 18.81 16.98
N ASN A 332 3.30 19.39 16.90
CA ASN A 332 2.96 20.65 17.58
C ASN A 332 3.02 20.49 19.11
N ASP A 333 2.63 19.35 19.64
CA ASP A 333 2.68 19.00 21.06
C ASP A 333 4.10 18.61 21.53
N GLY A 334 5.10 18.59 20.64
CA GLY A 334 6.48 18.20 20.93
C GLY A 334 6.68 16.70 21.20
N ARG A 335 5.65 15.87 20.99
CA ARG A 335 5.68 14.41 21.21
C ARG A 335 6.32 13.66 20.04
N PHE A 336 6.36 14.26 18.86
CA PHE A 336 7.00 13.71 17.67
C PHE A 336 8.02 14.69 17.12
N ARG A 337 9.28 14.30 17.08
CA ARG A 337 10.41 15.16 16.69
C ARG A 337 10.34 15.55 15.22
N ASN A 338 10.59 16.79 14.90
CA ASN A 338 10.59 17.29 13.53
C ASN A 338 11.71 16.66 12.67
N ASP A 339 12.91 16.48 13.23
CA ASP A 339 14.04 15.87 12.53
C ASP A 339 13.75 14.39 12.15
N PHE A 340 13.12 13.65 13.07
CA PHE A 340 12.69 12.28 12.82
C PHE A 340 11.59 12.23 11.76
N TYR A 341 10.58 13.13 11.85
CA TYR A 341 9.52 13.23 10.85
C TYR A 341 10.06 13.41 9.43
N TYR A 342 10.93 14.40 9.21
CA TYR A 342 11.47 14.68 7.88
C TYR A 342 12.31 13.52 7.31
N ARG A 343 12.96 12.75 8.16
CA ARG A 343 13.73 11.59 7.70
C ARG A 343 12.86 10.37 7.47
N LEU A 344 11.80 10.19 8.26
CA LEU A 344 10.86 9.07 8.13
C LEU A 344 9.90 9.27 6.95
N SER A 345 9.48 10.49 6.66
CA SER A 345 8.47 10.84 5.65
C SER A 345 9.09 11.30 4.32
N SER A 346 10.08 10.54 3.79
CA SER A 346 10.57 10.81 2.42
C SER A 346 9.44 10.73 1.40
N THR A 347 8.46 9.87 1.65
CA THR A 347 7.16 9.86 0.96
C THR A 347 6.06 9.67 1.99
N ARG A 348 4.99 10.48 1.86
CA ARG A 348 3.77 10.39 2.68
C ARG A 348 2.62 9.90 1.81
N ILE A 349 1.90 8.87 2.28
CA ILE A 349 0.71 8.33 1.64
C ILE A 349 -0.42 8.29 2.65
N GLU A 350 -1.53 8.92 2.32
CA GLU A 350 -2.76 8.88 3.09
C GLU A 350 -3.70 7.83 2.51
N LEU A 351 -4.19 6.95 3.37
CA LEU A 351 -5.17 5.93 2.99
C LEU A 351 -6.57 6.47 3.24
N PRO A 352 -7.47 6.40 2.25
CA PRO A 352 -8.83 6.92 2.39
C PRO A 352 -9.65 6.08 3.37
N SER A 353 -10.47 6.74 4.18
CA SER A 353 -11.43 6.08 5.05
C SER A 353 -12.57 5.45 4.24
N LEU A 354 -13.23 4.43 4.80
CA LEU A 354 -14.33 3.74 4.13
C LEU A 354 -15.49 4.69 3.81
N ARG A 355 -15.82 5.62 4.72
CA ARG A 355 -16.88 6.63 4.48
C ARG A 355 -16.58 7.53 3.28
N MET A 356 -15.31 7.95 3.10
CA MET A 356 -14.92 8.74 1.92
C MET A 356 -15.08 7.93 0.64
N ARG A 357 -14.67 6.68 0.65
CA ARG A 357 -14.76 5.77 -0.50
C ARG A 357 -16.20 5.52 -0.92
N ILE A 358 -17.10 5.30 0.05
CA ILE A 358 -18.55 5.14 -0.20
C ILE A 358 -19.15 6.44 -0.75
N ALA A 359 -18.71 7.59 -0.25
CA ALA A 359 -19.19 8.90 -0.75
C ALA A 359 -18.72 9.19 -2.19
N GLU A 360 -17.58 8.66 -2.62
CA GLU A 360 -17.07 8.78 -4.01
C GLU A 360 -17.82 7.86 -4.99
N ASN A 361 -18.23 6.67 -4.54
CA ASN A 361 -18.86 5.67 -5.39
C ASN A 361 -19.87 4.85 -4.57
N GLU A 362 -21.17 4.96 -4.91
CA GLU A 362 -22.28 4.26 -4.24
C GLU A 362 -22.13 2.73 -4.30
N ASP A 363 -21.51 2.18 -5.36
CA ASP A 363 -21.30 0.75 -5.51
C ASP A 363 -20.11 0.22 -4.68
N GLU A 364 -19.28 1.09 -4.11
CA GLU A 364 -18.05 0.71 -3.41
C GLU A 364 -18.31 -0.24 -2.25
N LEU A 365 -19.37 0.00 -1.47
CA LEU A 365 -19.74 -0.89 -0.36
C LEU A 365 -20.10 -2.29 -0.86
N THR A 366 -20.89 -2.39 -1.92
CA THR A 366 -21.27 -3.67 -2.55
C THR A 366 -20.06 -4.43 -3.07
N LEU A 367 -19.17 -3.74 -3.77
CA LEU A 367 -17.92 -4.33 -4.28
C LEU A 367 -17.06 -4.86 -3.13
N MET A 368 -16.95 -4.12 -2.05
CA MET A 368 -16.18 -4.53 -0.89
C MET A 368 -16.80 -5.71 -0.15
N LEU A 369 -18.12 -5.73 0.02
CA LEU A 369 -18.84 -6.87 0.60
C LEU A 369 -18.62 -8.14 -0.24
N THR A 370 -18.73 -8.03 -1.56
CA THR A 370 -18.47 -9.13 -2.50
C THR A 370 -17.05 -9.69 -2.31
N GLU A 371 -16.05 -8.81 -2.23
CA GLU A 371 -14.66 -9.23 -2.05
C GLU A 371 -14.42 -9.84 -0.66
N VAL A 372 -15.02 -9.29 0.41
CA VAL A 372 -14.93 -9.85 1.77
C VAL A 372 -15.58 -11.23 1.82
N VAL A 373 -16.80 -11.39 1.28
CA VAL A 373 -17.50 -12.68 1.22
C VAL A 373 -16.67 -13.69 0.44
N LYS A 374 -16.19 -13.35 -0.76
CA LYS A 374 -15.34 -14.21 -1.58
C LYS A 374 -14.06 -14.63 -0.86
N ARG A 375 -13.43 -13.73 -0.12
CA ARG A 375 -12.22 -14.02 0.67
C ARG A 375 -12.49 -14.98 1.84
N MET A 376 -13.69 -14.90 2.43
CA MET A 376 -14.09 -15.75 3.56
C MET A 376 -14.60 -17.12 3.13
N SER A 377 -15.38 -17.22 2.05
CA SER A 377 -16.00 -18.46 1.56
C SER A 377 -15.14 -19.21 0.53
N GLY A 378 -14.25 -18.51 -0.17
CA GLY A 378 -13.52 -19.01 -1.33
C GLY A 378 -14.30 -18.90 -2.65
N GLU A 379 -15.56 -18.48 -2.64
CA GLU A 379 -16.47 -18.41 -3.77
C GLU A 379 -17.22 -17.08 -3.82
N GLU A 380 -17.74 -16.74 -5.00
CA GLU A 380 -18.65 -15.61 -5.16
C GLU A 380 -20.08 -16.03 -4.79
N LEU A 381 -20.68 -15.42 -3.78
CA LEU A 381 -21.99 -15.71 -3.25
C LEU A 381 -22.88 -14.46 -3.28
N PRO A 382 -23.46 -14.08 -4.45
CA PRO A 382 -24.26 -12.85 -4.60
C PRO A 382 -25.45 -12.80 -3.65
N GLU A 383 -26.17 -13.92 -3.45
CA GLU A 383 -27.31 -14.00 -2.53
C GLU A 383 -26.93 -13.67 -1.08
N LEU A 384 -25.72 -14.10 -0.64
CA LEU A 384 -25.22 -13.79 0.68
C LEU A 384 -24.86 -12.30 0.79
N VAL A 385 -24.28 -11.70 -0.26
CA VAL A 385 -23.98 -10.27 -0.32
C VAL A 385 -25.27 -9.45 -0.22
N GLU A 386 -26.30 -9.77 -0.99
CA GLU A 386 -27.61 -9.10 -0.92
C GLU A 386 -28.24 -9.21 0.49
N ARG A 387 -28.18 -10.40 1.09
CA ARG A 387 -28.66 -10.61 2.46
C ARG A 387 -27.92 -9.73 3.47
N ILE A 388 -26.58 -9.67 3.38
CA ILE A 388 -25.75 -8.84 4.27
C ILE A 388 -26.11 -7.37 4.06
N GLN A 389 -26.23 -6.90 2.84
CA GLN A 389 -26.64 -5.52 2.54
C GLN A 389 -27.99 -5.18 3.15
N GLY A 390 -28.99 -6.08 3.00
CA GLY A 390 -30.31 -5.89 3.59
C GLY A 390 -30.28 -5.76 5.12
N VAL A 391 -29.45 -6.57 5.79
CA VAL A 391 -29.26 -6.47 7.25
C VAL A 391 -28.56 -5.15 7.62
N LEU A 392 -27.48 -4.78 6.93
CA LEU A 392 -26.78 -3.53 7.20
C LEU A 392 -27.66 -2.29 6.97
N GLN A 393 -28.49 -2.30 5.93
CA GLN A 393 -29.46 -1.22 5.67
C GLN A 393 -30.57 -1.13 6.71
N ARG A 394 -30.98 -2.25 7.32
CA ARG A 394 -32.00 -2.31 8.38
C ARG A 394 -31.41 -1.83 9.72
N ASP A 395 -30.18 -2.24 10.05
CA ASP A 395 -29.62 -2.15 11.40
C ASP A 395 -28.76 -0.90 11.60
N LEU A 396 -28.22 -0.30 10.53
CA LEU A 396 -27.36 0.87 10.58
C LEU A 396 -28.06 2.15 10.09
N PRO A 397 -27.71 3.33 10.64
CA PRO A 397 -28.10 4.62 10.06
C PRO A 397 -27.62 4.77 8.62
N LYS A 398 -28.35 5.51 7.78
CA LYS A 398 -27.98 5.76 6.37
C LYS A 398 -26.62 6.45 6.21
N ASP A 399 -26.23 7.26 7.17
CA ASP A 399 -24.97 8.02 7.24
C ASP A 399 -23.93 7.38 8.16
N TYR A 400 -23.99 6.06 8.33
CA TYR A 400 -23.05 5.35 9.21
C TYR A 400 -21.60 5.54 8.78
N GLY A 401 -20.78 6.07 9.68
CA GLY A 401 -19.42 6.55 9.39
C GLY A 401 -18.32 5.49 9.33
N TRP A 402 -18.61 4.22 9.64
CA TRP A 402 -17.65 3.11 9.63
C TRP A 402 -16.34 3.42 10.38
N PRO A 403 -16.36 3.68 11.69
CA PRO A 403 -15.19 4.13 12.45
C PRO A 403 -14.04 3.13 12.43
N GLY A 404 -14.32 1.82 12.35
CA GLY A 404 -13.33 0.75 12.18
C GLY A 404 -12.97 0.44 10.73
N ASN A 405 -13.51 1.19 9.76
CA ASN A 405 -13.25 1.05 8.34
C ASN A 405 -13.43 -0.39 7.81
N VAL A 406 -12.48 -0.90 7.01
CA VAL A 406 -12.54 -2.24 6.42
C VAL A 406 -12.53 -3.34 7.48
N ARG A 407 -11.82 -3.13 8.59
CA ARG A 407 -11.79 -4.10 9.71
C ARG A 407 -13.18 -4.26 10.33
N GLU A 408 -13.89 -3.16 10.50
CA GLU A 408 -15.28 -3.18 10.98
C GLU A 408 -16.23 -3.82 9.95
N LEU A 409 -16.06 -3.51 8.67
CA LEU A 409 -16.84 -4.14 7.60
C LEU A 409 -16.68 -5.67 7.60
N GLU A 410 -15.44 -6.17 7.76
CA GLU A 410 -15.20 -7.61 7.90
C GLU A 410 -15.85 -8.21 9.15
N GLN A 411 -15.87 -7.48 10.27
CA GLN A 411 -16.58 -7.90 11.48
C GLN A 411 -18.10 -7.90 11.28
N ALA A 412 -18.65 -6.88 10.62
CA ALA A 412 -20.06 -6.80 10.30
C ALA A 412 -20.51 -8.00 9.45
N VAL A 413 -19.74 -8.36 8.41
CA VAL A 413 -20.01 -9.55 7.59
C VAL A 413 -20.03 -10.81 8.45
N ARG A 414 -19.03 -11.00 9.35
CA ARG A 414 -19.02 -12.17 10.26
C ARG A 414 -20.21 -12.18 11.21
N SER A 415 -20.57 -11.04 11.80
CA SER A 415 -21.71 -10.92 12.69
C SER A 415 -23.01 -11.31 11.97
N VAL A 416 -23.25 -10.75 10.79
CA VAL A 416 -24.46 -11.07 10.02
C VAL A 416 -24.53 -12.56 9.65
N ILE A 417 -23.40 -13.17 9.27
CA ILE A 417 -23.35 -14.61 8.97
C ILE A 417 -23.67 -15.45 10.21
N LEU A 418 -23.18 -15.05 11.40
CA LEU A 418 -23.32 -15.84 12.63
C LEU A 418 -24.66 -15.60 13.36
N SER A 419 -25.11 -14.34 13.45
CA SER A 419 -26.28 -13.95 14.26
C SER A 419 -27.47 -13.43 13.44
N GLY A 420 -27.29 -13.09 12.17
CA GLY A 420 -28.32 -12.49 11.33
C GLY A 420 -28.55 -10.99 11.59
N GLU A 421 -27.71 -10.35 12.41
CA GLU A 421 -27.81 -8.94 12.77
C GLU A 421 -26.43 -8.30 12.94
N TYR A 422 -26.37 -6.98 12.81
CA TYR A 422 -25.16 -6.18 13.12
C TYR A 422 -25.53 -4.90 13.83
N ILE A 423 -25.12 -4.80 15.09
CA ILE A 423 -25.27 -3.57 15.88
C ILE A 423 -23.92 -2.83 15.75
N GLY A 424 -23.88 -1.79 14.90
CA GLY A 424 -22.70 -0.95 14.74
C GLY A 424 -22.19 -0.38 16.07
N GLU A 425 -20.94 0.04 16.11
CA GLU A 425 -20.42 0.76 17.27
C GLU A 425 -21.29 1.99 17.51
N LYS A 426 -21.89 2.07 18.71
CA LYS A 426 -22.55 3.31 19.14
C LYS A 426 -21.47 4.36 19.23
N ASN A 427 -21.41 5.23 18.22
CA ASN A 427 -20.44 6.33 18.18
C ASN A 427 -20.56 7.16 19.48
N ALA A 428 -19.60 6.96 20.38
CA ALA A 428 -19.34 7.90 21.46
C ALA A 428 -18.86 9.27 20.93
N ASN A 429 -18.55 9.33 19.62
CA ASN A 429 -18.10 10.50 18.90
C ASN A 429 -18.77 10.57 17.51
N ASN A 430 -20.08 10.75 17.46
CA ASN A 430 -20.70 11.18 16.20
C ASN A 430 -20.62 12.72 16.11
N PRO A 431 -19.66 13.30 15.35
CA PRO A 431 -19.60 14.75 15.19
C PRO A 431 -20.71 15.28 14.26
N SER A 432 -21.58 14.40 13.74
CA SER A 432 -22.59 14.78 12.73
C SER A 432 -23.71 15.66 13.25
N VAL A 433 -24.05 15.61 14.55
CA VAL A 433 -25.02 16.55 15.13
C VAL A 433 -24.36 17.90 15.47
N THR A 434 -23.08 17.91 15.79
CA THR A 434 -22.36 19.14 16.16
C THR A 434 -21.75 19.88 14.98
N SER A 435 -21.42 19.21 13.86
CA SER A 435 -20.75 19.88 12.73
C SER A 435 -21.71 20.76 11.93
N GLY A 436 -22.96 20.36 11.73
CA GLY A 436 -23.99 21.18 11.07
C GLY A 436 -24.33 22.45 11.89
N GLU A 437 -24.53 22.28 13.20
CA GLU A 437 -24.86 23.40 14.09
C GLU A 437 -23.63 24.28 14.38
N LEU A 438 -22.43 23.69 14.47
CA LEU A 438 -21.17 24.43 14.57
C LEU A 438 -20.90 25.25 13.31
N ASN A 439 -21.14 24.71 12.13
CA ASN A 439 -21.01 25.45 10.87
C ASN A 439 -22.04 26.58 10.77
N ARG A 440 -23.31 26.39 11.17
CA ARG A 440 -24.33 27.43 11.27
C ARG A 440 -23.95 28.52 12.29
N CYS A 441 -23.29 28.13 13.39
CA CYS A 441 -22.76 29.07 14.36
C CYS A 441 -21.60 29.91 13.76
N LEU A 442 -20.67 29.29 13.06
CA LEU A 442 -19.51 29.95 12.45
C LEU A 442 -19.88 30.79 11.22
N SER A 443 -20.94 30.42 10.48
CA SER A 443 -21.48 31.19 9.35
C SER A 443 -22.36 32.36 9.78
N GLY A 444 -22.73 32.45 11.08
CA GLY A 444 -23.63 33.46 11.58
C GLY A 444 -25.14 33.19 11.34
N ASP A 445 -25.48 31.96 10.95
CA ASP A 445 -26.87 31.54 10.62
C ASP A 445 -27.67 31.05 11.86
N MET A 446 -27.17 31.28 13.07
CA MET A 446 -27.86 30.97 14.32
C MET A 446 -28.21 32.25 15.10
N THR A 447 -29.42 32.29 15.62
CA THR A 447 -29.80 33.33 16.60
C THR A 447 -29.12 33.07 17.95
N LEU A 448 -28.98 34.11 18.76
CA LEU A 448 -28.36 33.99 20.10
C LEU A 448 -29.11 32.93 20.95
N THR A 449 -30.42 32.87 20.86
CA THR A 449 -31.26 31.90 21.59
C THR A 449 -30.98 30.46 21.13
N GLU A 450 -30.85 30.22 19.85
CA GLU A 450 -30.48 28.89 19.30
C GLU A 450 -29.07 28.48 19.71
N LEU A 451 -28.12 29.41 19.68
CA LEU A 451 -26.75 29.19 20.12
C LEU A 451 -26.67 28.81 21.60
N GLU A 452 -27.43 29.52 22.46
CA GLU A 452 -27.46 29.20 23.89
C GLU A 452 -28.10 27.83 24.16
N LYS A 453 -29.18 27.47 23.48
CA LYS A 453 -29.80 26.15 23.58
C LYS A 453 -28.84 25.05 23.14
N TRP A 454 -28.22 25.21 21.98
CA TRP A 454 -27.26 24.28 21.45
C TRP A 454 -26.07 24.11 22.39
N TYR A 455 -25.51 25.20 22.92
CA TYR A 455 -24.37 25.16 23.83
C TYR A 455 -24.69 24.50 25.18
N CYS A 456 -25.88 24.76 25.72
CA CYS A 456 -26.40 24.10 26.92
C CYS A 456 -26.54 22.57 26.71
N ARG A 457 -27.04 22.11 25.55
CA ARG A 457 -27.10 20.69 25.20
C ARG A 457 -25.75 20.06 25.10
N CYS A 458 -24.82 20.65 24.37
CA CYS A 458 -23.45 20.17 24.24
C CYS A 458 -22.75 20.00 25.61
N LEU A 459 -22.98 20.91 26.53
CA LEU A 459 -22.42 20.82 27.88
C LEU A 459 -23.14 19.74 28.71
N TYR A 460 -24.45 19.58 28.55
CA TYR A 460 -25.22 18.56 29.27
C TYR A 460 -24.80 17.16 28.85
N ASP A 461 -24.58 16.92 27.54
CA ASP A 461 -24.11 15.65 27.01
C ASP A 461 -22.71 15.28 27.55
N LYS A 462 -21.89 16.28 27.87
CA LYS A 462 -20.54 16.08 28.45
C LYS A 462 -20.52 15.92 29.96
N LEU A 463 -21.41 16.62 30.69
CA LEU A 463 -21.37 16.74 32.14
C LEU A 463 -22.46 15.94 32.87
N GLY A 464 -23.47 15.48 32.15
CA GLY A 464 -24.51 14.55 32.60
C GLY A 464 -25.54 15.14 33.59
N THR A 465 -25.37 16.35 34.10
CA THR A 465 -26.27 16.95 35.08
C THR A 465 -26.49 18.45 34.86
N TYR A 466 -27.75 18.93 35.07
CA TYR A 466 -28.07 20.35 34.95
C TYR A 466 -27.29 21.25 35.93
N GLY A 467 -26.97 20.73 37.12
CA GLY A 467 -26.20 21.46 38.11
C GLY A 467 -24.75 21.70 37.71
N ALA A 468 -24.08 20.70 37.08
CA ALA A 468 -22.73 20.82 36.58
C ALA A 468 -22.65 21.81 35.40
N VAL A 469 -23.65 21.77 34.49
CA VAL A 469 -23.76 22.74 33.39
C VAL A 469 -24.01 24.16 33.92
N ALA A 470 -24.86 24.33 34.89
CA ALA A 470 -25.16 25.60 35.54
C ALA A 470 -23.93 26.21 36.18
N ALA A 471 -23.20 25.41 36.94
CA ALA A 471 -21.93 25.84 37.59
C ALA A 471 -20.89 26.29 36.54
N LYS A 472 -20.78 25.60 35.41
CA LYS A 472 -19.85 25.93 34.35
C LYS A 472 -20.23 27.18 33.55
N LEU A 473 -21.55 27.45 33.38
CA LEU A 473 -22.06 28.59 32.64
C LEU A 473 -22.30 29.81 33.51
N GLY A 474 -22.24 29.67 34.84
CA GLY A 474 -22.53 30.76 35.78
C GLY A 474 -24.00 31.20 35.79
N ILE A 475 -24.97 30.28 35.46
CA ILE A 475 -26.39 30.56 35.40
C ILE A 475 -27.15 29.58 36.31
N ASP A 476 -28.47 29.89 36.62
CA ASP A 476 -29.28 28.99 37.43
C ASP A 476 -29.60 27.68 36.70
N TRP A 477 -29.65 26.57 37.44
CA TRP A 477 -29.90 25.25 36.86
C TRP A 477 -31.28 25.12 36.23
N ARG A 478 -32.27 25.87 36.70
CA ARG A 478 -33.64 25.94 36.11
C ARG A 478 -33.59 26.56 34.74
N THR A 479 -32.80 27.58 34.55
CA THR A 479 -32.54 28.23 33.26
C THR A 479 -31.88 27.27 32.27
N VAL A 480 -30.88 26.46 32.72
CA VAL A 480 -30.28 25.40 31.91
C VAL A 480 -31.35 24.37 31.50
N LYS A 481 -32.13 23.90 32.45
CA LYS A 481 -33.18 22.91 32.18
C LYS A 481 -34.19 23.45 31.17
N GLN A 482 -34.67 24.68 31.32
CA GLN A 482 -35.59 25.32 30.38
C GLN A 482 -34.99 25.43 28.96
N LYS A 483 -33.70 25.75 28.83
CA LYS A 483 -33.02 25.87 27.53
C LYS A 483 -32.80 24.51 26.84
N ILE A 484 -32.69 23.42 27.57
CA ILE A 484 -32.52 22.08 27.04
C ILE A 484 -33.84 21.43 26.67
N GLU A 485 -34.92 21.66 27.47
CA GLU A 485 -36.22 21.03 27.30
C GLU A 485 -37.18 21.86 26.38
N SER A 486 -36.83 23.09 26.03
CA SER A 486 -37.57 23.95 25.10
C SER A 486 -36.99 23.87 23.67
#